data_9b0c1a99184bd276041107abe72e29d4
#
_entry.id   9b0c1a99184bd276041107abe72e29d4
#
_cell.length_a   1.000
_cell.length_b   1.000
_cell.length_c   1.000
_cell.angle_alpha   90.00
_cell.angle_beta   90.00
_cell.angle_gamma   90.00
#
_symmetry.space_group_name_H-M   'P 1'
#
loop_
_entity.id
_entity.type
_entity.pdbx_description
1 polymer ?
#
loop_
_entity_poly.entity_id
_entity_poly.type
_entity_poly.pdbx_seq_one_letter_code
_entity_poly.pdbx_strand_id
1 'polypeptide(L)'
;MKYKIGIVCHPTYGGSGVVATELGIALSQIGHEIHFISYNQPFRLDLFSDNIYYHEVNVADYPLFEYTPYELNLTSKIVDVAIHEKLDLMHVHYAIPHASSAINAKKILESYGINLPIVTTLHGTDITLLGKDKSFKPVIEYAINMSDSVTAVSNSLAQETYQNFKVHKEINVIPNFIDMSLYQQSFDLKLRNKFATKKEFILTHISNFRKVKRVLDVIKIFELVSDKASVKLLMIGDGPDRIKAEQLTREMKLENKVKFLGKLKVIEKILSISDIFILPSQTESFGLVALEAMASSNAVISTNSGGISEVNIDGYTGFLSNVSDVIKMSDDILKLINNPVKLNSVKLNAVDHAKSFSIDKVLPKYLMIYNSLCLNQKLN
;
A
#
# COMPACT_ATOMS: atom_id res chain seq x y z
N MET A 1 -7.16 21.24 -16.96
CA MET A 1 -7.10 20.49 -18.24
C MET A 1 -7.50 19.04 -17.98
N LYS A 2 -8.02 18.34 -18.99
CA LYS A 2 -8.29 16.90 -18.92
C LYS A 2 -7.18 16.17 -19.66
N TYR A 3 -6.67 15.10 -19.09
CA TYR A 3 -5.56 14.33 -19.63
C TYR A 3 -6.00 12.87 -19.86
N LYS A 4 -5.37 12.22 -20.82
CA LYS A 4 -5.39 10.79 -21.04
C LYS A 4 -4.16 10.18 -20.36
N ILE A 5 -4.36 9.42 -19.29
CA ILE A 5 -3.31 8.96 -18.39
C ILE A 5 -3.21 7.45 -18.44
N GLY A 6 -2.05 6.93 -18.84
CA GLY A 6 -1.73 5.51 -18.68
C GLY A 6 -1.29 5.23 -17.24
N ILE A 7 -1.85 4.21 -16.60
CA ILE A 7 -1.43 3.74 -15.26
C ILE A 7 -0.95 2.30 -15.35
N VAL A 8 0.31 2.07 -14.97
CA VAL A 8 0.89 0.72 -14.88
C VAL A 8 1.06 0.34 -13.42
N CYS A 9 0.46 -0.77 -13.00
CA CYS A 9 0.55 -1.25 -11.63
C CYS A 9 0.44 -2.78 -11.54
N HIS A 10 0.84 -3.34 -10.40
CA HIS A 10 0.53 -4.73 -10.09
C HIS A 10 -0.95 -4.88 -9.70
N PRO A 11 -1.70 -5.81 -10.30
CA PRO A 11 -3.12 -6.03 -10.01
C PRO A 11 -3.34 -6.82 -8.71
N THR A 12 -2.67 -6.40 -7.63
CA THR A 12 -2.66 -7.14 -6.36
C THR A 12 -3.61 -6.54 -5.33
N TYR A 13 -4.06 -7.39 -4.39
CA TYR A 13 -4.82 -6.98 -3.21
C TYR A 13 -4.00 -6.13 -2.21
N GLY A 14 -2.71 -5.95 -2.43
CA GLY A 14 -1.79 -5.27 -1.53
C GLY A 14 -1.63 -3.78 -1.85
N GLY A 15 -1.13 -3.03 -0.89
CA GLY A 15 -1.07 -1.58 -0.81
C GLY A 15 -0.84 -0.80 -2.10
N SER A 16 0.20 -1.11 -2.88
CA SER A 16 0.53 -0.36 -4.12
C SER A 16 -0.51 -0.53 -5.23
N GLY A 17 -1.07 -1.74 -5.40
CA GLY A 17 -2.11 -2.00 -6.40
C GLY A 17 -3.40 -1.26 -6.07
N VAL A 18 -3.80 -1.25 -4.79
CA VAL A 18 -4.97 -0.51 -4.30
C VAL A 18 -4.77 1.00 -4.51
N VAL A 19 -3.61 1.54 -4.10
CA VAL A 19 -3.30 2.98 -4.27
C VAL A 19 -3.35 3.40 -5.74
N ALA A 20 -2.75 2.62 -6.64
CA ALA A 20 -2.77 2.92 -8.08
C ALA A 20 -4.21 2.90 -8.64
N THR A 21 -5.02 1.92 -8.23
CA THR A 21 -6.40 1.79 -8.69
C THR A 21 -7.26 2.94 -8.17
N GLU A 22 -7.20 3.24 -6.89
CA GLU A 22 -7.97 4.33 -6.28
C GLU A 22 -7.54 5.71 -6.80
N LEU A 23 -6.23 5.91 -7.11
CA LEU A 23 -5.76 7.11 -7.79
C LEU A 23 -6.41 7.27 -9.16
N GLY A 24 -6.42 6.20 -9.97
CA GLY A 24 -7.05 6.24 -11.28
C GLY A 24 -8.56 6.49 -11.21
N ILE A 25 -9.26 5.87 -10.26
CA ILE A 25 -10.69 6.12 -10.04
C ILE A 25 -10.93 7.59 -9.67
N ALA A 26 -10.15 8.14 -8.73
CA ALA A 26 -10.31 9.54 -8.33
C ALA A 26 -10.02 10.52 -9.48
N LEU A 27 -9.02 10.23 -10.32
CA LEU A 27 -8.71 11.00 -11.52
C LEU A 27 -9.84 10.93 -12.55
N SER A 28 -10.46 9.77 -12.77
CA SER A 28 -11.59 9.61 -13.71
C SER A 28 -12.81 10.40 -13.25
N GLN A 29 -13.10 10.44 -11.94
CA GLN A 29 -14.22 11.19 -11.36
C GLN A 29 -14.11 12.70 -11.59
N ILE A 30 -12.89 13.24 -11.71
CA ILE A 30 -12.67 14.66 -12.06
C ILE A 30 -12.51 14.87 -13.57
N GLY A 31 -12.74 13.83 -14.38
CA GLY A 31 -12.89 13.86 -15.84
C GLY A 31 -11.61 13.63 -16.62
N HIS A 32 -10.56 13.06 -16.02
CA HIS A 32 -9.43 12.50 -16.78
C HIS A 32 -9.83 11.15 -17.39
N GLU A 33 -9.21 10.78 -18.52
CA GLU A 33 -9.37 9.48 -19.15
C GLU A 33 -8.22 8.57 -18.70
N ILE A 34 -8.54 7.41 -18.09
CA ILE A 34 -7.57 6.56 -17.40
C ILE A 34 -7.46 5.21 -18.10
N HIS A 35 -6.26 4.86 -18.51
CA HIS A 35 -5.92 3.62 -19.19
C HIS A 35 -5.05 2.74 -18.28
N PHE A 36 -5.65 1.77 -17.60
CA PHE A 36 -4.90 0.80 -16.82
C PHE A 36 -4.25 -0.24 -17.72
N ILE A 37 -2.94 -0.44 -17.57
CA ILE A 37 -2.14 -1.41 -18.33
C ILE A 37 -1.53 -2.41 -17.33
N SER A 38 -2.00 -3.67 -17.33
CA SER A 38 -1.61 -4.68 -16.36
C SER A 38 -1.88 -6.10 -16.88
N TYR A 39 -1.23 -7.12 -16.33
CA TYR A 39 -1.41 -8.53 -16.74
C TYR A 39 -2.71 -9.18 -16.21
N ASN A 40 -3.43 -8.54 -15.32
CA ASN A 40 -4.76 -8.90 -14.87
C ASN A 40 -5.50 -7.61 -14.46
N GLN A 41 -6.83 -7.67 -14.42
CA GLN A 41 -7.63 -6.54 -13.96
C GLN A 41 -7.22 -6.14 -12.53
N PRO A 42 -6.87 -4.86 -12.29
CA PRO A 42 -6.54 -4.37 -10.96
C PRO A 42 -7.67 -4.59 -9.96
N PHE A 43 -7.29 -4.91 -8.72
CA PHE A 43 -8.25 -5.09 -7.65
C PHE A 43 -9.02 -3.79 -7.39
N ARG A 44 -10.32 -3.88 -7.13
CA ARG A 44 -11.27 -2.75 -6.99
C ARG A 44 -11.58 -1.98 -8.28
N LEU A 45 -11.00 -2.33 -9.41
CA LEU A 45 -11.33 -1.65 -10.66
C LEU A 45 -12.72 -2.06 -11.14
N ASP A 46 -13.63 -1.08 -11.25
CA ASP A 46 -14.91 -1.23 -11.91
C ASP A 46 -14.80 -0.75 -13.37
N LEU A 47 -14.89 -1.68 -14.30
CA LEU A 47 -14.80 -1.41 -15.75
C LEU A 47 -16.06 -0.73 -16.31
N PHE A 48 -17.12 -0.62 -15.52
CA PHE A 48 -18.33 0.12 -15.89
C PHE A 48 -18.28 1.59 -15.48
N SER A 49 -17.18 2.01 -14.82
CA SER A 49 -16.97 3.42 -14.48
C SER A 49 -16.62 4.24 -15.72
N ASP A 50 -17.18 5.44 -15.81
CA ASP A 50 -16.87 6.38 -16.89
C ASP A 50 -15.40 6.76 -16.95
N ASN A 51 -14.85 6.91 -18.16
CA ASN A 51 -13.47 7.30 -18.43
C ASN A 51 -12.40 6.34 -17.87
N ILE A 52 -12.74 5.06 -17.66
CA ILE A 52 -11.79 4.04 -17.25
C ILE A 52 -11.72 2.94 -18.30
N TYR A 53 -10.50 2.64 -18.74
CA TYR A 53 -10.19 1.63 -19.73
C TYR A 53 -9.15 0.66 -19.18
N TYR A 54 -9.26 -0.60 -19.56
CA TYR A 54 -8.31 -1.64 -19.17
C TYR A 54 -7.67 -2.31 -20.38
N HIS A 55 -6.36 -2.37 -20.38
CA HIS A 55 -5.55 -2.99 -21.43
C HIS A 55 -4.74 -4.13 -20.82
N GLU A 56 -5.09 -5.35 -21.20
CA GLU A 56 -4.39 -6.53 -20.71
C GLU A 56 -3.04 -6.69 -21.38
N VAL A 57 -2.02 -6.94 -20.58
CA VAL A 57 -0.68 -7.32 -21.02
C VAL A 57 -0.65 -8.83 -21.18
N ASN A 58 -0.95 -9.30 -22.39
CA ASN A 58 -0.86 -10.71 -22.71
C ASN A 58 0.59 -11.14 -22.77
N VAL A 59 0.90 -12.17 -22.05
CA VAL A 59 2.22 -12.75 -22.02
C VAL A 59 2.22 -13.95 -22.97
N ALA A 60 2.86 -13.79 -24.15
CA ALA A 60 2.92 -14.85 -25.14
C ALA A 60 3.67 -16.06 -24.58
N ASP A 61 3.03 -17.22 -24.59
CA ASP A 61 3.67 -18.49 -24.36
C ASP A 61 4.39 -18.91 -25.65
N TYR A 62 5.72 -18.74 -25.67
CA TYR A 62 6.54 -19.13 -26.81
C TYR A 62 7.51 -20.23 -26.38
N PRO A 63 7.51 -21.39 -27.03
CA PRO A 63 8.23 -22.58 -26.58
C PRO A 63 9.74 -22.42 -26.33
N LEU A 64 10.36 -21.40 -26.95
CA LEU A 64 11.78 -21.12 -26.76
C LEU A 64 12.08 -20.20 -25.57
N PHE A 65 11.06 -19.64 -24.91
CA PHE A 65 11.25 -18.86 -23.70
C PHE A 65 11.07 -19.75 -22.48
N GLU A 66 12.16 -20.04 -21.80
CA GLU A 66 12.13 -20.72 -20.48
C GLU A 66 11.35 -19.89 -19.44
N TYR A 67 11.48 -18.55 -19.54
CA TYR A 67 10.72 -17.58 -18.71
C TYR A 67 10.03 -16.59 -19.62
N THR A 68 8.79 -16.32 -19.30
CA THR A 68 7.97 -15.40 -20.08
C THR A 68 8.48 -13.95 -19.95
N PRO A 69 8.81 -13.26 -21.05
CA PRO A 69 9.43 -11.94 -21.02
C PRO A 69 8.39 -10.83 -20.72
N TYR A 70 7.92 -10.75 -19.47
CA TYR A 70 6.90 -9.80 -19.05
C TYR A 70 7.23 -8.34 -19.42
N GLU A 71 8.48 -7.91 -19.16
CA GLU A 71 8.90 -6.52 -19.44
C GLU A 71 8.82 -6.16 -20.93
N LEU A 72 9.15 -7.08 -21.83
CA LEU A 72 9.03 -6.84 -23.27
C LEU A 72 7.56 -6.71 -23.70
N ASN A 73 6.69 -7.58 -23.17
CA ASN A 73 5.27 -7.52 -23.46
C ASN A 73 4.63 -6.25 -22.90
N LEU A 74 5.02 -5.84 -21.68
CA LEU A 74 4.59 -4.60 -21.08
C LEU A 74 5.06 -3.38 -21.90
N THR A 75 6.33 -3.34 -22.29
CA THR A 75 6.87 -2.29 -23.16
C THR A 75 6.08 -2.17 -24.47
N SER A 76 5.83 -3.29 -25.15
CA SER A 76 5.06 -3.33 -26.40
C SER A 76 3.61 -2.84 -26.18
N LYS A 77 2.96 -3.29 -25.10
CA LYS A 77 1.60 -2.86 -24.78
C LYS A 77 1.50 -1.36 -24.45
N ILE A 78 2.50 -0.80 -23.73
CA ILE A 78 2.57 0.63 -23.46
C ILE A 78 2.67 1.42 -24.78
N VAL A 79 3.52 1.00 -25.71
CA VAL A 79 3.66 1.65 -27.04
C VAL A 79 2.34 1.62 -27.80
N ASP A 80 1.70 0.44 -27.87
CA ASP A 80 0.42 0.23 -28.53
C ASP A 80 -0.66 1.18 -27.98
N VAL A 81 -0.87 1.16 -26.67
CA VAL A 81 -1.87 2.00 -25.99
C VAL A 81 -1.55 3.48 -26.15
N ALA A 82 -0.27 3.88 -26.00
CA ALA A 82 0.12 5.29 -26.13
C ALA A 82 -0.17 5.87 -27.51
N ILE A 83 0.05 5.08 -28.58
CA ILE A 83 -0.22 5.52 -29.96
C ILE A 83 -1.73 5.59 -30.23
N HIS A 84 -2.47 4.51 -29.93
CA HIS A 84 -3.87 4.39 -30.32
C HIS A 84 -4.79 5.27 -29.48
N GLU A 85 -4.53 5.33 -28.17
CA GLU A 85 -5.33 6.14 -27.24
C GLU A 85 -4.83 7.59 -27.13
N LYS A 86 -3.65 7.89 -27.66
CA LYS A 86 -3.00 9.23 -27.62
C LYS A 86 -2.82 9.71 -26.18
N LEU A 87 -2.07 8.93 -25.39
CA LEU A 87 -1.81 9.26 -23.99
C LEU A 87 -1.03 10.56 -23.85
N ASP A 88 -1.42 11.40 -22.90
CA ASP A 88 -0.71 12.63 -22.54
C ASP A 88 0.46 12.38 -21.59
N LEU A 89 0.34 11.35 -20.71
CA LEU A 89 1.38 10.94 -19.77
C LEU A 89 1.21 9.48 -19.33
N MET A 90 2.30 8.91 -18.82
CA MET A 90 2.32 7.58 -18.20
C MET A 90 2.67 7.70 -16.71
N HIS A 91 1.86 7.13 -15.83
CA HIS A 91 2.17 6.98 -14.40
C HIS A 91 2.41 5.52 -14.07
N VAL A 92 3.62 5.18 -13.66
CA VAL A 92 4.00 3.81 -13.33
C VAL A 92 4.31 3.66 -11.84
N HIS A 93 3.88 2.55 -11.27
CA HIS A 93 4.12 2.21 -9.88
C HIS A 93 5.22 1.15 -9.82
N TYR A 94 6.33 1.45 -9.14
CA TYR A 94 7.62 0.74 -9.03
C TYR A 94 8.65 1.11 -10.09
N ALA A 95 9.91 1.21 -9.65
CA ALA A 95 11.07 1.41 -10.53
C ALA A 95 11.26 0.22 -11.47
N ILE A 96 11.11 -1.00 -10.97
CA ILE A 96 11.16 -2.25 -11.73
C ILE A 96 9.95 -3.12 -11.40
N PRO A 97 9.35 -3.81 -12.37
CA PRO A 97 9.64 -3.79 -13.81
C PRO A 97 8.94 -2.65 -14.57
N HIS A 98 8.14 -1.82 -13.90
CA HIS A 98 7.19 -0.92 -14.58
C HIS A 98 7.88 0.31 -15.18
N ALA A 99 8.71 1.04 -14.41
CA ALA A 99 9.39 2.21 -14.95
C ALA A 99 10.44 1.81 -16.00
N SER A 100 11.19 0.71 -15.81
CA SER A 100 12.12 0.19 -16.84
C SER A 100 11.40 -0.08 -18.16
N SER A 101 10.23 -0.73 -18.11
CA SER A 101 9.42 -0.98 -19.32
C SER A 101 8.88 0.30 -19.95
N ALA A 102 8.41 1.26 -19.13
CA ALA A 102 7.88 2.52 -19.64
C ALA A 102 8.96 3.40 -20.29
N ILE A 103 10.17 3.41 -19.76
CA ILE A 103 11.31 4.14 -20.33
C ILE A 103 11.70 3.53 -21.69
N ASN A 104 11.72 2.20 -21.80
CA ASN A 104 11.94 1.53 -23.08
C ASN A 104 10.83 1.88 -24.09
N ALA A 105 9.56 1.89 -23.65
CA ALA A 105 8.43 2.32 -24.47
C ALA A 105 8.57 3.78 -24.91
N LYS A 106 8.97 4.68 -24.02
CA LYS A 106 9.24 6.10 -24.35
C LYS A 106 10.27 6.24 -25.44
N LYS A 107 11.38 5.48 -25.36
CA LYS A 107 12.42 5.49 -26.40
C LYS A 107 11.91 5.00 -27.78
N ILE A 108 11.04 4.01 -27.79
CA ILE A 108 10.39 3.56 -29.03
C ILE A 108 9.46 4.67 -29.55
N LEU A 109 8.63 5.27 -28.70
CA LEU A 109 7.69 6.33 -29.07
C LEU A 109 8.41 7.58 -29.62
N GLU A 110 9.58 7.93 -29.07
CA GLU A 110 10.42 9.01 -29.60
C GLU A 110 10.77 8.80 -31.09
N SER A 111 10.97 7.54 -31.54
CA SER A 111 11.22 7.25 -32.96
C SER A 111 10.00 7.46 -33.86
N TYR A 112 8.81 7.54 -33.28
CA TYR A 112 7.57 7.92 -33.96
C TYR A 112 7.22 9.41 -33.79
N GLY A 113 8.13 10.22 -33.20
CA GLY A 113 7.89 11.62 -32.91
C GLY A 113 6.94 11.88 -31.73
N ILE A 114 6.68 10.87 -30.91
CA ILE A 114 5.79 10.97 -29.75
C ILE A 114 6.64 11.11 -28.48
N ASN A 115 6.47 12.21 -27.75
CA ASN A 115 7.08 12.40 -26.44
C ASN A 115 6.04 12.07 -25.35
N LEU A 116 6.29 11.01 -24.56
CA LEU A 116 5.43 10.55 -23.47
C LEU A 116 6.12 10.76 -22.13
N PRO A 117 5.69 11.75 -21.28
CA PRO A 117 6.26 11.90 -19.95
C PRO A 117 5.94 10.72 -19.05
N ILE A 118 6.91 10.38 -18.18
CA ILE A 118 6.79 9.26 -17.24
C ILE A 118 6.90 9.79 -15.81
N VAL A 119 5.87 9.51 -15.01
CA VAL A 119 5.89 9.65 -13.55
C VAL A 119 6.10 8.27 -12.94
N THR A 120 7.06 8.13 -12.03
CA THR A 120 7.32 6.89 -11.32
C THR A 120 7.08 7.06 -9.84
N THR A 121 6.17 6.25 -9.26
CA THR A 121 5.94 6.18 -7.80
C THR A 121 6.65 4.97 -7.20
N LEU A 122 7.55 5.23 -6.25
CA LEU A 122 8.26 4.21 -5.48
C LEU A 122 7.38 3.76 -4.29
N HIS A 123 7.22 2.44 -4.13
CA HIS A 123 6.39 1.84 -3.07
C HIS A 123 7.18 1.08 -2.00
N GLY A 124 8.46 0.84 -2.22
CA GLY A 124 9.38 0.26 -1.26
C GLY A 124 9.85 -1.15 -1.59
N THR A 125 9.05 -2.06 -2.10
CA THR A 125 9.51 -3.42 -2.43
C THR A 125 10.66 -3.40 -3.46
N ASP A 126 10.58 -2.51 -4.43
CA ASP A 126 11.61 -2.24 -5.43
C ASP A 126 12.92 -1.69 -4.82
N ILE A 127 12.82 -0.93 -3.74
CA ILE A 127 13.95 -0.27 -3.08
C ILE A 127 14.49 -1.13 -1.93
N THR A 128 13.62 -1.52 -1.01
CA THR A 128 14.02 -2.12 0.28
C THR A 128 14.18 -3.64 0.23
N LEU A 129 13.60 -4.31 -0.78
CA LEU A 129 13.63 -5.76 -0.92
C LEU A 129 14.42 -6.18 -2.16
N LEU A 130 13.93 -5.86 -3.37
CA LEU A 130 14.61 -6.18 -4.63
C LEU A 130 15.91 -5.39 -4.79
N GLY A 131 15.90 -4.12 -4.38
CA GLY A 131 17.07 -3.25 -4.44
C GLY A 131 18.24 -3.66 -3.53
N LYS A 132 18.04 -4.61 -2.60
CA LYS A 132 19.12 -5.23 -1.82
C LYS A 132 19.97 -6.19 -2.66
N ASP A 133 19.42 -6.75 -3.73
CA ASP A 133 20.19 -7.51 -4.70
C ASP A 133 20.95 -6.56 -5.62
N LYS A 134 22.28 -6.61 -5.53
CA LYS A 134 23.18 -5.75 -6.30
C LYS A 134 23.01 -5.89 -7.82
N SER A 135 22.47 -7.01 -8.29
CA SER A 135 22.23 -7.26 -9.73
C SER A 135 21.16 -6.32 -10.30
N PHE A 136 20.15 -5.95 -9.52
CA PHE A 136 19.10 -5.02 -9.96
C PHE A 136 19.46 -3.54 -9.81
N LYS A 137 20.52 -3.23 -9.05
CA LYS A 137 20.89 -1.84 -8.74
C LYS A 137 21.05 -0.95 -9.98
N PRO A 138 21.79 -1.35 -11.05
CA PRO A 138 21.94 -0.51 -12.23
C PRO A 138 20.62 -0.20 -12.94
N VAL A 139 19.70 -1.18 -13.00
CA VAL A 139 18.40 -1.00 -13.67
C VAL A 139 17.50 -0.08 -12.84
N ILE A 140 17.50 -0.21 -11.53
CA ILE A 140 16.72 0.65 -10.60
C ILE A 140 17.23 2.10 -10.69
N GLU A 141 18.56 2.32 -10.62
CA GLU A 141 19.17 3.65 -10.77
C GLU A 141 18.83 4.29 -12.12
N TYR A 142 18.91 3.51 -13.19
CA TYR A 142 18.53 3.96 -14.51
C TYR A 142 17.05 4.33 -14.60
N ALA A 143 16.16 3.44 -14.12
CA ALA A 143 14.73 3.66 -14.17
C ALA A 143 14.31 4.93 -13.41
N ILE A 144 14.87 5.16 -12.21
CA ILE A 144 14.60 6.35 -11.41
C ILE A 144 15.12 7.61 -12.12
N ASN A 145 16.38 7.60 -12.60
CA ASN A 145 17.01 8.80 -13.18
C ASN A 145 16.43 9.16 -14.56
N MET A 146 15.88 8.22 -15.31
CA MET A 146 15.28 8.46 -16.62
C MET A 146 13.79 8.81 -16.58
N SER A 147 13.14 8.68 -15.43
CA SER A 147 11.76 9.15 -15.22
C SER A 147 11.71 10.68 -15.28
N ASP A 148 10.64 11.24 -15.83
CA ASP A 148 10.49 12.72 -15.91
C ASP A 148 10.17 13.31 -14.52
N SER A 149 9.41 12.58 -13.70
CA SER A 149 9.19 12.87 -12.28
C SER A 149 9.20 11.59 -11.46
N VAL A 150 9.70 11.68 -10.23
CA VAL A 150 9.73 10.55 -9.28
C VAL A 150 9.03 10.95 -8.01
N THR A 151 8.19 10.04 -7.50
CA THR A 151 7.54 10.21 -6.19
C THR A 151 7.84 9.03 -5.28
N ALA A 152 7.83 9.27 -3.97
CA ALA A 152 7.92 8.23 -2.97
C ALA A 152 6.78 8.38 -1.95
N VAL A 153 6.33 7.26 -1.39
CA VAL A 153 5.16 7.22 -0.49
C VAL A 153 5.45 7.73 0.93
N SER A 154 6.71 7.97 1.26
CA SER A 154 7.16 8.52 2.55
C SER A 154 8.53 9.19 2.43
N ASN A 155 8.86 10.08 3.39
CA ASN A 155 10.20 10.65 3.52
C ASN A 155 11.23 9.56 3.80
N SER A 156 10.88 8.59 4.64
CA SER A 156 11.73 7.45 4.95
C SER A 156 12.13 6.69 3.68
N LEU A 157 11.18 6.39 2.79
CA LEU A 157 11.48 5.70 1.52
C LEU A 157 12.32 6.55 0.58
N ALA A 158 12.07 7.86 0.48
CA ALA A 158 12.85 8.77 -0.34
C ALA A 158 14.31 8.81 0.15
N GLN A 159 14.53 8.93 1.46
CA GLN A 159 15.87 8.91 2.06
C GLN A 159 16.58 7.58 1.86
N GLU A 160 15.89 6.44 2.07
CA GLU A 160 16.45 5.10 1.84
C GLU A 160 16.83 4.91 0.37
N THR A 161 16.07 5.49 -0.56
CA THR A 161 16.39 5.48 -1.99
C THR A 161 17.68 6.24 -2.27
N TYR A 162 17.86 7.46 -1.76
CA TYR A 162 19.10 8.22 -1.92
C TYR A 162 20.33 7.56 -1.27
N GLN A 163 20.13 6.87 -0.14
CA GLN A 163 21.23 6.18 0.57
C GLN A 163 21.72 4.94 -0.20
N ASN A 164 20.83 4.23 -0.86
CA ASN A 164 21.16 2.94 -1.50
C ASN A 164 21.48 3.04 -2.99
N PHE A 165 21.04 4.09 -3.67
CA PHE A 165 21.13 4.25 -5.12
C PHE A 165 21.72 5.61 -5.51
N LYS A 166 22.41 5.64 -6.65
CA LYS A 166 22.91 6.88 -7.27
C LYS A 166 21.76 7.57 -8.01
N VAL A 167 20.93 8.28 -7.26
CA VAL A 167 19.79 9.03 -7.77
C VAL A 167 20.13 10.52 -7.82
N HIS A 168 19.94 11.12 -9.01
CA HIS A 168 20.16 12.55 -9.26
C HIS A 168 18.84 13.32 -9.41
N LYS A 169 17.73 12.61 -9.57
CA LYS A 169 16.39 13.18 -9.62
C LYS A 169 15.91 13.56 -8.23
N GLU A 170 15.21 14.67 -8.14
CA GLU A 170 14.43 14.99 -6.95
C GLU A 170 13.28 14.00 -6.79
N ILE A 171 13.15 13.44 -5.60
CA ILE A 171 12.05 12.53 -5.24
C ILE A 171 11.01 13.33 -4.46
N ASN A 172 9.86 13.57 -5.06
CA ASN A 172 8.74 14.24 -4.44
C ASN A 172 8.03 13.29 -3.46
N VAL A 173 7.85 13.69 -2.22
CA VAL A 173 7.12 12.85 -1.26
C VAL A 173 5.62 13.10 -1.37
N ILE A 174 4.90 12.09 -1.87
CA ILE A 174 3.44 12.08 -1.90
C ILE A 174 2.98 10.85 -1.12
N PRO A 175 2.39 11.01 0.07
CA PRO A 175 1.98 9.89 0.88
C PRO A 175 0.88 9.08 0.20
N ASN A 176 0.79 7.80 0.54
CA ASN A 176 -0.39 7.02 0.22
C ASN A 176 -1.63 7.66 0.87
N PHE A 177 -2.78 7.34 0.33
CA PHE A 177 -4.05 7.94 0.72
C PHE A 177 -5.14 6.85 0.86
N ILE A 178 -6.26 7.27 1.40
CA ILE A 178 -7.47 6.45 1.50
C ILE A 178 -8.71 7.25 1.10
N ASP A 179 -9.71 6.54 0.62
CA ASP A 179 -11.07 7.08 0.56
C ASP A 179 -11.73 6.90 1.94
N MET A 180 -11.87 8.01 2.67
CA MET A 180 -12.46 8.00 4.01
C MET A 180 -13.88 7.42 4.05
N SER A 181 -14.66 7.52 2.97
CA SER A 181 -16.04 7.03 2.91
C SER A 181 -16.13 5.52 3.07
N LEU A 182 -15.11 4.78 2.64
CA LEU A 182 -15.05 3.32 2.75
C LEU A 182 -14.86 2.85 4.19
N TYR A 183 -14.22 3.66 5.05
CA TYR A 183 -13.82 3.28 6.41
C TYR A 183 -14.72 3.87 7.50
N GLN A 184 -15.59 4.83 7.17
CA GLN A 184 -16.59 5.40 8.09
C GLN A 184 -17.86 4.54 8.18
N GLN A 185 -17.69 3.22 8.21
CA GLN A 185 -18.84 2.31 8.33
C GLN A 185 -19.45 2.35 9.72
N SER A 186 -20.77 2.19 9.80
CA SER A 186 -21.46 2.03 11.07
C SER A 186 -21.00 0.76 11.78
N PHE A 187 -20.77 0.87 13.09
CA PHE A 187 -20.42 -0.26 13.95
C PHE A 187 -21.45 -1.38 13.85
N ASP A 188 -21.05 -2.55 13.36
CA ASP A 188 -21.93 -3.72 13.24
C ASP A 188 -21.83 -4.62 14.49
N LEU A 189 -22.76 -4.41 15.42
CA LEU A 189 -22.84 -5.21 16.65
C LEU A 189 -23.10 -6.70 16.37
N LYS A 190 -23.86 -7.04 15.30
CA LYS A 190 -24.13 -8.44 14.97
C LYS A 190 -22.84 -9.14 14.49
N LEU A 191 -22.05 -8.45 13.69
CA LEU A 191 -20.76 -8.95 13.23
C LEU A 191 -19.80 -9.08 14.41
N ARG A 192 -19.69 -8.06 15.30
CA ARG A 192 -18.83 -8.10 16.48
C ARG A 192 -19.16 -9.28 17.41
N ASN A 193 -20.44 -9.54 17.64
CA ASN A 193 -20.89 -10.62 18.52
C ASN A 193 -20.56 -12.02 17.98
N LYS A 194 -20.17 -12.18 16.70
CA LYS A 194 -19.63 -13.46 16.17
C LYS A 194 -18.22 -13.74 16.66
N PHE A 195 -17.47 -12.75 17.07
CA PHE A 195 -16.05 -12.87 17.42
C PHE A 195 -15.77 -12.60 18.90
N ALA A 196 -16.52 -11.70 19.52
CA ALA A 196 -16.26 -11.26 20.89
C ALA A 196 -17.56 -10.91 21.62
N THR A 197 -17.57 -11.08 22.95
CA THR A 197 -18.62 -10.57 23.83
C THR A 197 -18.47 -9.04 24.03
N LYS A 198 -19.48 -8.42 24.64
CA LYS A 198 -19.43 -6.96 24.94
C LYS A 198 -18.27 -6.56 25.89
N LYS A 199 -17.73 -7.52 26.65
CA LYS A 199 -16.66 -7.27 27.63
C LYS A 199 -15.26 -7.52 27.05
N GLU A 200 -15.16 -8.09 25.84
CA GLU A 200 -13.88 -8.41 25.20
C GLU A 200 -13.47 -7.33 24.22
N PHE A 201 -12.19 -6.98 24.21
CA PHE A 201 -11.60 -6.16 23.19
C PHE A 201 -11.18 -7.01 21.99
N ILE A 202 -11.32 -6.46 20.79
CA ILE A 202 -10.85 -7.10 19.57
C ILE A 202 -9.55 -6.44 19.13
N LEU A 203 -8.48 -7.23 19.15
CA LEU A 203 -7.20 -6.91 18.54
C LEU A 203 -7.20 -7.45 17.10
N THR A 204 -6.61 -6.71 16.15
CA THR A 204 -6.63 -7.11 14.75
C THR A 204 -5.26 -6.94 14.13
N HIS A 205 -4.86 -7.89 13.27
CA HIS A 205 -3.69 -7.81 12.41
C HIS A 205 -4.07 -8.15 10.98
N ILE A 206 -3.61 -7.36 10.02
CA ILE A 206 -3.84 -7.57 8.59
C ILE A 206 -2.52 -7.49 7.85
N SER A 207 -2.13 -8.54 7.13
CA SER A 207 -0.93 -8.52 6.29
C SER A 207 -0.88 -9.70 5.31
N ASN A 208 0.16 -9.75 4.47
CA ASN A 208 0.46 -10.87 3.58
C ASN A 208 1.34 -11.97 4.22
N PHE A 209 1.38 -12.05 5.54
CA PHE A 209 2.08 -13.04 6.37
C PHE A 209 3.49 -13.42 5.88
N ARG A 210 4.24 -12.43 5.36
CA ARG A 210 5.66 -12.58 5.03
C ARG A 210 6.52 -12.33 6.26
N LYS A 211 7.75 -12.83 6.28
CA LYS A 211 8.71 -12.70 7.37
C LYS A 211 8.85 -11.23 7.86
N VAL A 212 8.87 -10.27 6.94
CA VAL A 212 8.94 -8.82 7.26
C VAL A 212 7.76 -8.34 8.10
N LYS A 213 6.59 -9.01 8.05
CA LYS A 213 5.38 -8.65 8.81
C LYS A 213 5.37 -9.23 10.23
N ARG A 214 6.32 -10.10 10.56
CA ARG A 214 6.55 -10.63 11.91
C ARG A 214 5.27 -11.15 12.59
N VAL A 215 4.47 -11.91 11.86
CA VAL A 215 3.17 -12.41 12.35
C VAL A 215 3.27 -13.28 13.59
N LEU A 216 4.42 -13.92 13.82
CA LEU A 216 4.68 -14.69 15.05
C LEU A 216 4.78 -13.78 16.29
N ASP A 217 5.27 -12.56 16.12
CA ASP A 217 5.31 -11.59 17.21
C ASP A 217 3.91 -11.08 17.55
N VAL A 218 2.98 -11.00 16.57
CA VAL A 218 1.56 -10.70 16.86
C VAL A 218 0.99 -11.72 17.84
N ILE A 219 1.26 -13.03 17.63
CA ILE A 219 0.78 -14.11 18.54
C ILE A 219 1.41 -13.97 19.93
N LYS A 220 2.73 -13.68 20.02
CA LYS A 220 3.41 -13.48 21.30
C LYS A 220 2.90 -12.26 22.05
N ILE A 221 2.69 -11.14 21.36
CA ILE A 221 2.08 -9.92 21.92
C ILE A 221 0.69 -10.26 22.48
N PHE A 222 -0.10 -11.00 21.68
CA PHE A 222 -1.44 -11.37 22.06
C PHE A 222 -1.47 -12.31 23.28
N GLU A 223 -0.55 -13.27 23.38
CA GLU A 223 -0.39 -14.13 24.56
C GLU A 223 -0.24 -13.29 25.83
N LEU A 224 0.77 -12.39 25.85
CA LEU A 224 1.06 -11.53 27.00
C LEU A 224 -0.13 -10.64 27.41
N VAL A 225 -0.91 -10.18 26.43
CA VAL A 225 -2.11 -9.38 26.68
C VAL A 225 -3.26 -10.25 27.18
N SER A 226 -3.46 -11.43 26.58
CA SER A 226 -4.58 -12.33 26.89
C SER A 226 -4.51 -13.00 28.27
N ASP A 227 -3.33 -12.98 28.90
CA ASP A 227 -3.12 -13.42 30.27
C ASP A 227 -3.63 -12.39 31.31
N LYS A 228 -3.74 -11.12 30.90
CA LYS A 228 -4.05 -10.00 31.80
C LYS A 228 -5.36 -9.28 31.44
N ALA A 229 -5.93 -9.53 30.27
CA ALA A 229 -7.12 -8.86 29.78
C ALA A 229 -8.03 -9.80 28.97
N SER A 230 -9.32 -9.49 28.93
CA SER A 230 -10.30 -10.23 28.13
C SER A 230 -10.28 -9.74 26.69
N VAL A 231 -9.61 -10.49 25.80
CA VAL A 231 -9.32 -10.08 24.41
C VAL A 231 -9.55 -11.21 23.41
N LYS A 232 -9.81 -10.85 22.16
CA LYS A 232 -9.81 -11.72 20.98
C LYS A 232 -8.86 -11.16 19.94
N LEU A 233 -8.25 -12.04 19.15
CA LEU A 233 -7.37 -11.65 18.04
C LEU A 233 -7.96 -12.13 16.72
N LEU A 234 -8.07 -11.20 15.76
CA LEU A 234 -8.42 -11.48 14.37
C LEU A 234 -7.20 -11.32 13.48
N MET A 235 -6.81 -12.41 12.85
CA MET A 235 -5.67 -12.48 11.91
C MET A 235 -6.20 -12.54 10.49
N ILE A 236 -5.98 -11.49 9.72
CA ILE A 236 -6.47 -11.35 8.34
C ILE A 236 -5.29 -11.38 7.36
N GLY A 237 -5.44 -12.16 6.33
CA GLY A 237 -4.43 -12.34 5.30
C GLY A 237 -3.95 -13.77 5.17
N ASP A 238 -2.92 -13.95 4.34
CA ASP A 238 -2.34 -15.24 4.05
C ASP A 238 -0.90 -15.08 3.57
N GLY A 239 -0.09 -16.12 3.69
CA GLY A 239 1.28 -16.09 3.24
C GLY A 239 2.17 -17.15 3.89
N PRO A 240 3.49 -17.08 3.61
CA PRO A 240 4.43 -18.16 4.00
C PRO A 240 4.48 -18.49 5.49
N ASP A 241 4.26 -17.49 6.36
CA ASP A 241 4.34 -17.70 7.81
C ASP A 241 2.99 -18.06 8.47
N ARG A 242 1.91 -18.27 7.68
CA ARG A 242 0.59 -18.62 8.23
C ARG A 242 0.61 -19.90 9.03
N ILE A 243 1.15 -20.97 8.45
CA ILE A 243 1.20 -22.29 9.12
C ILE A 243 1.95 -22.18 10.44
N LYS A 244 3.08 -21.46 10.47
CA LYS A 244 3.85 -21.25 11.71
C LYS A 244 3.06 -20.47 12.77
N ALA A 245 2.30 -19.45 12.35
CA ALA A 245 1.46 -18.67 13.26
C ALA A 245 0.33 -19.52 13.85
N GLU A 246 -0.32 -20.37 13.04
CA GLU A 246 -1.34 -21.31 13.51
C GLU A 246 -0.77 -22.39 14.45
N GLN A 247 0.44 -22.89 14.17
CA GLN A 247 1.15 -23.82 15.06
C GLN A 247 1.48 -23.17 16.41
N LEU A 248 2.07 -21.97 16.38
CA LEU A 248 2.39 -21.23 17.60
C LEU A 248 1.14 -20.93 18.45
N THR A 249 0.01 -20.60 17.79
CA THR A 249 -1.27 -20.39 18.47
C THR A 249 -1.74 -21.63 19.23
N ARG A 250 -1.56 -22.84 18.64
CA ARG A 250 -1.88 -24.12 19.30
C ARG A 250 -0.94 -24.44 20.45
N GLU A 251 0.37 -24.25 20.25
CA GLU A 251 1.39 -24.44 21.29
C GLU A 251 1.11 -23.59 22.52
N MET A 252 0.63 -22.36 22.33
CA MET A 252 0.25 -21.42 23.38
C MET A 252 -1.19 -21.62 23.90
N LYS A 253 -1.95 -22.60 23.38
CA LYS A 253 -3.35 -22.90 23.77
C LYS A 253 -4.30 -21.70 23.59
N LEU A 254 -4.14 -20.95 22.50
CA LEU A 254 -4.88 -19.72 22.20
C LEU A 254 -5.97 -19.91 21.12
N GLU A 255 -6.27 -21.14 20.67
CA GLU A 255 -7.17 -21.44 19.54
C GLU A 255 -8.59 -20.87 19.73
N ASN A 256 -9.04 -20.79 20.99
CA ASN A 256 -10.35 -20.24 21.32
C ASN A 256 -10.38 -18.71 21.35
N LYS A 257 -9.23 -18.05 21.34
CA LYS A 257 -9.09 -16.60 21.42
C LYS A 257 -8.58 -15.97 20.10
N VAL A 258 -7.94 -16.74 19.21
CA VAL A 258 -7.39 -16.31 17.93
C VAL A 258 -8.20 -16.88 16.77
N LYS A 259 -8.56 -16.03 15.80
CA LYS A 259 -9.26 -16.45 14.57
C LYS A 259 -8.47 -16.02 13.34
N PHE A 260 -8.09 -16.99 12.50
CA PHE A 260 -7.50 -16.75 11.18
C PHE A 260 -8.61 -16.70 10.13
N LEU A 261 -8.83 -15.52 9.54
CA LEU A 261 -9.93 -15.25 8.61
C LEU A 261 -9.53 -15.41 7.14
N GLY A 262 -8.24 -15.64 6.85
CA GLY A 262 -7.74 -15.72 5.49
C GLY A 262 -7.76 -14.35 4.77
N LYS A 263 -7.68 -14.39 3.44
CA LYS A 263 -7.76 -13.17 2.61
C LYS A 263 -9.20 -12.68 2.52
N LEU A 264 -9.43 -11.45 2.91
CA LEU A 264 -10.74 -10.79 2.79
C LEU A 264 -10.68 -9.72 1.69
N LYS A 265 -11.77 -9.63 0.90
CA LYS A 265 -11.94 -8.56 -0.09
C LYS A 265 -12.32 -7.22 0.56
N VAL A 266 -13.07 -7.27 1.65
CA VAL A 266 -13.61 -6.11 2.37
C VAL A 266 -13.11 -6.18 3.81
N ILE A 267 -12.00 -5.48 4.09
CA ILE A 267 -11.39 -5.44 5.42
C ILE A 267 -12.04 -4.40 6.33
N GLU A 268 -12.70 -3.41 5.76
CA GLU A 268 -13.31 -2.28 6.42
C GLU A 268 -14.35 -2.73 7.46
N LYS A 269 -15.11 -3.80 7.14
CA LYS A 269 -16.10 -4.40 8.06
C LYS A 269 -15.45 -4.99 9.31
N ILE A 270 -14.27 -5.58 9.18
CA ILE A 270 -13.55 -6.14 10.34
C ILE A 270 -12.89 -5.02 11.14
N LEU A 271 -12.31 -4.04 10.47
CA LEU A 271 -11.71 -2.87 11.13
C LEU A 271 -12.76 -2.06 11.90
N SER A 272 -14.00 -1.93 11.40
CA SER A 272 -15.08 -1.19 12.09
C SER A 272 -15.54 -1.82 13.40
N ILE A 273 -15.29 -3.10 13.63
CA ILE A 273 -15.62 -3.81 14.88
C ILE A 273 -14.40 -4.02 15.79
N SER A 274 -13.22 -3.62 15.33
CA SER A 274 -11.96 -3.77 16.06
C SER A 274 -11.68 -2.59 16.98
N ASP A 275 -10.84 -2.81 17.99
CA ASP A 275 -10.50 -1.77 18.97
C ASP A 275 -9.05 -1.30 18.82
N ILE A 276 -8.12 -2.23 18.57
CA ILE A 276 -6.69 -1.97 18.48
C ILE A 276 -6.13 -2.76 17.31
N PHE A 277 -5.32 -2.10 16.49
CA PHE A 277 -4.61 -2.70 15.37
C PHE A 277 -3.14 -2.90 15.70
N ILE A 278 -2.60 -4.10 15.43
CA ILE A 278 -1.22 -4.47 15.75
C ILE A 278 -0.41 -4.65 14.46
N LEU A 279 0.72 -3.93 14.34
CA LEU A 279 1.60 -3.98 13.18
C LEU A 279 3.08 -4.05 13.58
N PRO A 280 3.61 -5.20 14.02
CA PRO A 280 4.99 -5.34 14.50
C PRO A 280 6.01 -5.52 13.37
N SER A 281 5.73 -5.00 12.18
CA SER A 281 6.54 -5.19 10.99
C SER A 281 8.01 -4.79 11.21
N GLN A 282 8.93 -5.52 10.58
CA GLN A 282 10.36 -5.18 10.61
C GLN A 282 10.65 -3.85 9.93
N THR A 283 9.89 -3.53 8.87
CA THR A 283 9.90 -2.25 8.18
C THR A 283 8.61 -2.08 7.40
N GLU A 284 8.15 -0.84 7.28
CA GLU A 284 7.02 -0.44 6.43
C GLU A 284 7.43 0.75 5.59
N SER A 285 7.16 0.72 4.30
CA SER A 285 7.43 1.88 3.44
C SER A 285 6.46 3.04 3.72
N PHE A 286 5.26 2.73 4.22
CA PHE A 286 4.24 3.69 4.62
C PHE A 286 3.35 3.15 5.75
N GLY A 287 2.80 1.94 5.57
CA GLY A 287 1.85 1.37 6.52
C GLY A 287 0.39 1.67 6.17
N LEU A 288 0.00 1.51 4.90
CA LEU A 288 -1.36 1.79 4.42
C LEU A 288 -2.44 1.12 5.29
N VAL A 289 -2.23 -0.15 5.68
CA VAL A 289 -3.19 -0.89 6.52
C VAL A 289 -3.35 -0.28 7.93
N ALA A 290 -2.31 0.36 8.46
CA ALA A 290 -2.41 1.11 9.73
C ALA A 290 -3.27 2.38 9.54
N LEU A 291 -3.11 3.07 8.41
CA LEU A 291 -3.95 4.21 8.05
C LEU A 291 -5.42 3.80 7.89
N GLU A 292 -5.69 2.66 7.23
CA GLU A 292 -7.03 2.07 7.08
C GLU A 292 -7.65 1.72 8.45
N ALA A 293 -6.85 1.19 9.37
CA ALA A 293 -7.27 0.92 10.74
C ALA A 293 -7.58 2.20 11.51
N MET A 294 -6.76 3.25 11.38
CA MET A 294 -7.01 4.57 11.98
C MET A 294 -8.32 5.17 11.47
N ALA A 295 -8.55 5.14 10.16
CA ALA A 295 -9.78 5.63 9.54
C ALA A 295 -11.03 4.90 10.05
N SER A 296 -10.88 3.62 10.42
CA SER A 296 -11.91 2.77 11.03
C SER A 296 -11.97 2.89 12.56
N SER A 297 -11.39 3.94 13.14
CA SER A 297 -11.39 4.19 14.60
C SER A 297 -10.70 3.11 15.42
N ASN A 298 -9.52 2.64 15.00
CA ASN A 298 -8.65 1.77 15.79
C ASN A 298 -7.44 2.54 16.34
N ALA A 299 -7.04 2.25 17.57
CA ALA A 299 -5.73 2.64 18.07
C ALA A 299 -4.66 1.76 17.41
N VAL A 300 -3.52 2.32 16.98
CA VAL A 300 -2.50 1.56 16.26
C VAL A 300 -1.29 1.30 17.16
N ILE A 301 -0.90 0.03 17.29
CA ILE A 301 0.34 -0.38 17.95
C ILE A 301 1.28 -0.88 16.86
N SER A 302 2.36 -0.16 16.60
CA SER A 302 3.29 -0.51 15.52
C SER A 302 4.75 -0.35 15.92
N THR A 303 5.65 -0.84 15.05
CA THR A 303 7.06 -0.50 15.16
C THR A 303 7.31 0.94 14.68
N ASN A 304 8.49 1.48 15.03
CA ASN A 304 8.97 2.79 14.60
C ASN A 304 9.87 2.73 13.35
N SER A 305 9.79 1.66 12.57
CA SER A 305 10.73 1.36 11.47
C SER A 305 10.16 1.67 10.10
N GLY A 306 10.83 2.56 9.37
CA GLY A 306 10.43 3.02 8.04
C GLY A 306 9.36 4.11 8.09
N GLY A 307 8.57 4.22 7.02
CA GLY A 307 7.54 5.26 6.87
C GLY A 307 6.35 5.14 7.81
N ILE A 308 6.20 4.06 8.56
CA ILE A 308 5.09 3.90 9.53
C ILE A 308 5.10 4.98 10.62
N SER A 309 6.26 5.48 11.02
CA SER A 309 6.38 6.57 12.00
C SER A 309 5.89 7.93 11.48
N GLU A 310 5.70 8.06 10.16
CA GLU A 310 5.08 9.24 9.55
C GLU A 310 3.54 9.15 9.58
N VAL A 311 3.00 7.94 9.79
CA VAL A 311 1.56 7.65 9.83
C VAL A 311 1.09 7.46 11.26
N ASN A 312 1.77 6.63 12.06
CA ASN A 312 1.42 6.39 13.46
C ASN A 312 2.23 7.33 14.36
N ILE A 313 1.55 8.24 15.06
CA ILE A 313 2.17 9.23 15.95
C ILE A 313 2.11 8.73 17.39
N ASP A 314 3.28 8.55 18.00
CA ASP A 314 3.43 7.99 19.35
C ASP A 314 2.65 8.77 20.40
N GLY A 315 1.86 8.07 21.19
CA GLY A 315 1.02 8.64 22.26
C GLY A 315 -0.23 9.40 21.75
N TYR A 316 -0.35 9.64 20.42
CA TYR A 316 -1.45 10.42 19.82
C TYR A 316 -2.43 9.53 19.04
N THR A 317 -1.97 8.81 18.00
CA THR A 317 -2.81 7.90 17.19
C THR A 317 -2.67 6.43 17.62
N GLY A 318 -1.69 6.15 18.46
CA GLY A 318 -1.32 4.84 18.95
C GLY A 318 -0.01 4.90 19.71
N PHE A 319 0.76 3.81 19.66
CA PHE A 319 2.09 3.75 20.25
C PHE A 319 3.10 3.13 19.29
N LEU A 320 4.36 3.59 19.41
CA LEU A 320 5.51 3.10 18.67
C LEU A 320 6.46 2.31 19.56
N SER A 321 7.02 1.23 19.02
CA SER A 321 8.01 0.40 19.70
C SER A 321 9.13 0.02 18.74
N ASN A 322 10.29 -0.35 19.29
CA ASN A 322 11.35 -0.91 18.45
C ASN A 322 10.93 -2.24 17.86
N VAL A 323 11.54 -2.60 16.74
CA VAL A 323 11.32 -3.91 16.12
C VAL A 323 11.67 -5.02 17.11
N SER A 324 10.84 -6.03 17.23
CA SER A 324 10.96 -7.16 18.17
C SER A 324 10.63 -6.86 19.62
N ASP A 325 10.26 -5.63 19.98
CA ASP A 325 9.91 -5.28 21.36
C ASP A 325 8.46 -5.71 21.69
N VAL A 326 8.26 -7.00 21.78
CA VAL A 326 6.97 -7.65 22.06
C VAL A 326 6.42 -7.20 23.43
N ILE A 327 7.30 -7.03 24.40
CA ILE A 327 6.93 -6.66 25.78
C ILE A 327 6.35 -5.26 25.80
N LYS A 328 7.06 -4.28 25.22
CA LYS A 328 6.57 -2.89 25.18
C LYS A 328 5.25 -2.80 24.42
N MET A 329 5.10 -3.50 23.28
CA MET A 329 3.84 -3.52 22.54
C MET A 329 2.69 -4.08 23.36
N SER A 330 2.91 -5.17 24.12
CA SER A 330 1.88 -5.74 24.99
C SER A 330 1.51 -4.80 26.13
N ASP A 331 2.49 -4.14 26.75
CA ASP A 331 2.25 -3.16 27.83
C ASP A 331 1.50 -1.93 27.32
N ASP A 332 1.79 -1.45 26.13
CA ASP A 332 1.08 -0.32 25.51
C ASP A 332 -0.38 -0.68 25.17
N ILE A 333 -0.66 -1.91 24.72
CA ILE A 333 -2.02 -2.42 24.56
C ILE A 333 -2.75 -2.45 25.92
N LEU A 334 -2.11 -3.01 26.95
CA LEU A 334 -2.71 -3.08 28.29
C LEU A 334 -2.98 -1.69 28.90
N LYS A 335 -2.09 -0.71 28.69
CA LYS A 335 -2.33 0.69 29.07
C LYS A 335 -3.60 1.26 28.45
N LEU A 336 -3.86 0.95 27.17
CA LEU A 336 -5.07 1.39 26.49
C LEU A 336 -6.32 0.67 27.00
N ILE A 337 -6.27 -0.65 27.16
CA ILE A 337 -7.40 -1.48 27.62
C ILE A 337 -7.81 -1.08 29.06
N ASN A 338 -6.83 -0.83 29.93
CA ASN A 338 -7.05 -0.46 31.32
C ASN A 338 -7.47 1.01 31.49
N ASN A 339 -7.41 1.82 30.43
CA ASN A 339 -7.85 3.22 30.45
C ASN A 339 -8.77 3.54 29.26
N PRO A 340 -10.08 3.26 29.38
CA PRO A 340 -11.04 3.48 28.30
C PRO A 340 -11.11 4.93 27.80
N VAL A 341 -10.86 5.91 28.68
CA VAL A 341 -10.83 7.33 28.30
C VAL A 341 -9.66 7.59 27.36
N LYS A 342 -8.45 7.09 27.69
CA LYS A 342 -7.27 7.20 26.85
C LYS A 342 -7.46 6.45 25.52
N LEU A 343 -7.99 5.22 25.55
CA LEU A 343 -8.27 4.45 24.34
C LEU A 343 -9.21 5.22 23.39
N ASN A 344 -10.31 5.75 23.92
CA ASN A 344 -11.24 6.53 23.10
C ASN A 344 -10.62 7.80 22.53
N SER A 345 -9.82 8.52 23.32
CA SER A 345 -9.07 9.69 22.84
C SER A 345 -8.11 9.34 21.69
N VAL A 346 -7.34 8.27 21.84
CA VAL A 346 -6.39 7.79 20.79
C VAL A 346 -7.15 7.38 19.53
N LYS A 347 -8.28 6.68 19.66
CA LYS A 347 -9.13 6.27 18.52
C LYS A 347 -9.70 7.49 17.77
N LEU A 348 -10.14 8.53 18.47
CA LEU A 348 -10.63 9.77 17.85
C LEU A 348 -9.50 10.52 17.13
N ASN A 349 -8.34 10.64 17.78
CA ASN A 349 -7.17 11.25 17.19
C ASN A 349 -6.71 10.50 15.93
N ALA A 350 -6.76 9.16 15.96
CA ALA A 350 -6.41 8.32 14.82
C ALA A 350 -7.31 8.62 13.60
N VAL A 351 -8.63 8.71 13.81
CA VAL A 351 -9.57 9.09 12.75
C VAL A 351 -9.29 10.49 12.22
N ASP A 352 -9.05 11.45 13.10
CA ASP A 352 -8.79 12.83 12.68
C ASP A 352 -7.47 12.95 11.91
N HIS A 353 -6.44 12.27 12.36
CA HIS A 353 -5.16 12.21 11.66
C HIS A 353 -5.30 11.53 10.29
N ALA A 354 -6.06 10.44 10.17
CA ALA A 354 -6.30 9.73 8.92
C ALA A 354 -6.94 10.63 7.85
N LYS A 355 -7.77 11.61 8.23
CA LYS A 355 -8.33 12.61 7.30
C LYS A 355 -7.28 13.45 6.60
N SER A 356 -6.07 13.60 7.17
CA SER A 356 -4.98 14.32 6.51
C SER A 356 -4.41 13.57 5.30
N PHE A 357 -4.68 12.28 5.21
CA PHE A 357 -4.32 11.38 4.11
C PHE A 357 -5.52 11.02 3.22
N SER A 358 -6.62 11.79 3.27
CA SER A 358 -7.75 11.55 2.35
C SER A 358 -7.33 11.82 0.90
N ILE A 359 -7.94 11.09 -0.03
CA ILE A 359 -7.68 11.26 -1.47
C ILE A 359 -7.84 12.72 -1.92
N ASP A 360 -8.81 13.45 -1.39
CA ASP A 360 -9.06 14.86 -1.73
C ASP A 360 -7.88 15.79 -1.38
N LYS A 361 -7.09 15.44 -0.36
CA LYS A 361 -5.90 16.20 0.04
C LYS A 361 -4.64 15.77 -0.70
N VAL A 362 -4.58 14.53 -1.16
CA VAL A 362 -3.39 13.98 -1.82
C VAL A 362 -3.46 14.11 -3.33
N LEU A 363 -4.63 13.94 -3.94
CA LEU A 363 -4.84 14.06 -5.38
C LEU A 363 -4.30 15.36 -5.99
N PRO A 364 -4.49 16.56 -5.38
CA PRO A 364 -3.93 17.80 -5.91
C PRO A 364 -2.40 17.76 -6.09
N LYS A 365 -1.66 17.02 -5.27
CA LYS A 365 -0.19 16.91 -5.38
C LYS A 365 0.22 16.16 -6.66
N TYR A 366 -0.51 15.09 -7.02
CA TYR A 366 -0.30 14.39 -8.30
C TYR A 366 -0.67 15.28 -9.49
N LEU A 367 -1.79 16.00 -9.39
CA LEU A 367 -2.23 16.92 -10.45
C LEU A 367 -1.21 18.05 -10.70
N MET A 368 -0.53 18.54 -9.67
CA MET A 368 0.55 19.53 -9.84
C MET A 368 1.69 18.95 -10.70
N ILE A 369 2.12 17.71 -10.44
CA ILE A 369 3.15 17.03 -11.25
C ILE A 369 2.66 16.85 -12.69
N TYR A 370 1.46 16.31 -12.90
CA TYR A 370 0.94 16.07 -14.24
C TYR A 370 0.81 17.36 -15.05
N ASN A 371 0.27 18.43 -14.43
CA ASN A 371 0.17 19.72 -15.07
C ASN A 371 1.54 20.26 -15.49
N SER A 372 2.55 20.17 -14.63
CA SER A 372 3.89 20.68 -14.95
C SER A 372 4.52 19.93 -16.13
N LEU A 373 4.36 18.61 -16.20
CA LEU A 373 4.91 17.80 -17.28
C LEU A 373 4.18 18.01 -18.62
N CYS A 374 2.84 18.05 -18.60
CA CYS A 374 2.06 18.21 -19.83
C CYS A 374 2.08 19.65 -20.37
N LEU A 375 2.26 20.69 -19.53
CA LEU A 375 2.41 22.08 -19.98
C LEU A 375 3.76 22.30 -20.65
N ASN A 376 4.85 21.75 -20.10
CA ASN A 376 6.19 21.85 -20.68
C ASN A 376 6.28 21.21 -22.06
N GLN A 377 5.46 20.19 -22.35
CA GLN A 377 5.39 19.59 -23.69
C GLN A 377 4.76 20.49 -24.76
N LYS A 378 3.82 21.35 -24.37
CA LYS A 378 3.12 22.25 -25.31
C LYS A 378 3.94 23.52 -25.65
N LEU A 379 5.02 23.75 -24.90
CA LEU A 379 5.90 24.90 -25.06
C LEU A 379 7.18 24.56 -25.86
N ASN A 380 7.49 23.28 -26.04
CA ASN A 380 8.57 22.74 -26.88
C ASN A 380 8.01 22.15 -28.17
#